data_c45b6bb6b04af11b30e22a3c11d5269b
#
_entry.id   c45b6bb6b04af11b30e22a3c11d5269b
#
_cell.length_a   1.000
_cell.length_b   1.000
_cell.length_c   1.000
_cell.angle_alpha   90.00
_cell.angle_beta   90.00
_cell.angle_gamma   90.00
#
_symmetry.space_group_name_H-M   'P 1'
#
loop_
_entity.id
_entity.type
_entity.pdbx_description
1 polymer ?
#
loop_
_entity_poly.entity_id
_entity_poly.type
_entity_poly.pdbx_seq_one_letter_code
_entity_poly.pdbx_strand_id
1 'polypeptide(L)'
;WFYRVGQDEDLLARNLETAGSLGSTVHNVQVLARRSDGELASNLDVVDFYERALELGDRHGVMPCIEVHVNMWSEDFRRVTPVGRLAEARGLPFRMTLDHSHVIFKMDNPREQAVFDISGDVAAGRLVLDPFTDGDICSEWIANNWIGHCHARSAVPNNPLNLDARDHDGNPGRGIQYPFVEPAPGAYHSPWREEALEPWKEVVRGLLRHHAREDDSPLGQISTEFIPNLDYGEGCRYSLFEQAIACVEWMRDEWNNTNLR
;
A
#
# COMPACT_ATOMS: atom_id res chain seq x y z
N TRP A 1 7.06 -4.33 8.00
CA TRP A 1 7.51 -4.04 9.38
C TRP A 1 7.68 -2.55 9.59
N PHE A 2 7.31 -2.04 10.79
CA PHE A 2 7.35 -0.61 11.15
C PHE A 2 8.73 -0.21 11.65
N TYR A 3 9.24 0.94 11.16
CA TYR A 3 10.53 1.49 11.55
C TYR A 3 10.43 2.98 11.86
N ARG A 4 11.06 3.39 12.93
CA ARG A 4 11.20 4.79 13.33
C ARG A 4 12.62 5.26 13.03
N VAL A 5 12.76 6.27 12.21
CA VAL A 5 14.05 6.89 11.90
C VAL A 5 14.72 7.42 13.18
N GLY A 6 16.01 7.11 13.35
CA GLY A 6 16.79 7.46 14.52
C GLY A 6 16.56 6.55 15.75
N GLN A 7 15.91 5.38 15.54
CA GLN A 7 15.66 4.41 16.62
C GLN A 7 15.79 2.96 16.15
N ASP A 8 15.29 2.62 14.96
CA ASP A 8 15.04 1.23 14.56
C ASP A 8 16.01 0.71 13.49
N GLU A 9 17.15 1.37 13.28
CA GLU A 9 18.18 1.00 12.30
C GLU A 9 18.75 -0.40 12.58
N ASP A 10 18.98 -0.74 13.86
CA ASP A 10 19.43 -2.07 14.26
C ASP A 10 18.32 -3.15 14.07
N LEU A 11 17.07 -2.78 14.26
CA LEU A 11 15.92 -3.65 13.99
C LEU A 11 15.81 -3.93 12.47
N LEU A 12 15.97 -2.90 11.64
CA LEU A 12 16.01 -3.04 10.19
C LEU A 12 17.11 -4.02 9.75
N ALA A 13 18.32 -3.88 10.31
CA ALA A 13 19.44 -4.76 9.99
C ALA A 13 19.12 -6.23 10.32
N ARG A 14 18.61 -6.50 11.53
CA ARG A 14 18.21 -7.86 11.93
C ARG A 14 17.10 -8.44 11.08
N ASN A 15 16.12 -7.62 10.70
CA ASN A 15 14.98 -8.08 9.90
C ASN A 15 15.40 -8.43 8.47
N LEU A 16 16.29 -7.64 7.84
CA LEU A 16 16.81 -7.94 6.52
C LEU A 16 17.72 -9.19 6.52
N GLU A 17 18.56 -9.36 7.53
CA GLU A 17 19.34 -10.59 7.73
C GLU A 17 18.41 -11.81 7.88
N THR A 18 17.38 -11.70 8.72
CA THR A 18 16.39 -12.77 8.92
C THR A 18 15.64 -13.07 7.63
N ALA A 19 15.18 -12.05 6.91
CA ALA A 19 14.50 -12.21 5.63
C ALA A 19 15.37 -12.98 4.62
N GLY A 20 16.64 -12.59 4.47
CA GLY A 20 17.59 -13.30 3.61
C GLY A 20 17.81 -14.76 4.05
N SER A 21 17.94 -15.03 5.35
CA SER A 21 18.10 -16.38 5.88
C SER A 21 16.89 -17.29 5.63
N LEU A 22 15.69 -16.70 5.52
CA LEU A 22 14.44 -17.39 5.18
C LEU A 22 14.21 -17.52 3.66
N GLY A 23 15.11 -16.98 2.83
CA GLY A 23 14.99 -16.99 1.38
C GLY A 23 13.96 -15.98 0.83
N SER A 24 13.60 -14.96 1.63
CA SER A 24 12.75 -13.87 1.14
C SER A 24 13.55 -12.99 0.17
N THR A 25 12.94 -12.62 -0.95
CA THR A 25 13.53 -11.72 -1.95
C THR A 25 13.10 -10.27 -1.76
N VAL A 26 12.05 -10.03 -0.98
CA VAL A 26 11.49 -8.70 -0.70
C VAL A 26 11.31 -8.51 0.80
N HIS A 27 11.60 -7.32 1.30
CA HIS A 27 11.26 -6.90 2.66
C HIS A 27 10.44 -5.61 2.64
N ASN A 28 9.29 -5.65 3.29
CA ASN A 28 8.37 -4.53 3.37
C ASN A 28 8.81 -3.55 4.44
N VAL A 29 9.11 -2.31 4.06
CA VAL A 29 9.63 -1.25 4.92
C VAL A 29 8.57 -0.19 5.13
N GLN A 30 8.00 -0.12 6.33
CA GLN A 30 7.02 0.88 6.73
C GLN A 30 7.68 1.92 7.62
N VAL A 31 8.00 3.10 7.07
CA VAL A 31 8.65 4.18 7.80
C VAL A 31 7.61 5.04 8.51
N LEU A 32 7.67 5.11 9.84
CA LEU A 32 6.75 5.92 10.65
C LEU A 32 6.84 7.41 10.30
N ALA A 33 5.71 8.12 10.38
CA ALA A 33 5.64 9.54 10.05
C ALA A 33 6.52 10.42 10.97
N ARG A 34 6.81 9.95 12.18
CA ARG A 34 7.63 10.69 13.17
C ARG A 34 8.89 9.94 13.53
N ARG A 35 9.98 10.71 13.66
CA ARG A 35 11.29 10.28 14.13
C ARG A 35 11.28 9.97 15.64
N SER A 36 12.42 9.47 16.15
CA SER A 36 12.63 9.17 17.57
C SER A 36 12.56 10.41 18.49
N ASP A 37 12.84 11.61 17.95
CA ASP A 37 12.73 12.89 18.65
C ASP A 37 11.30 13.48 18.65
N GLY A 38 10.35 12.80 18.00
CA GLY A 38 8.95 13.22 17.89
C GLY A 38 8.65 14.13 16.70
N GLU A 39 9.66 14.66 16.02
CA GLU A 39 9.50 15.51 14.83
C GLU A 39 9.04 14.68 13.61
N LEU A 40 8.42 15.33 12.64
CA LEU A 40 8.07 14.69 11.38
C LEU A 40 9.35 14.32 10.62
N ALA A 41 9.42 13.08 10.18
CA ALA A 41 10.50 12.64 9.28
C ALA A 41 10.47 13.47 7.99
N SER A 42 11.58 14.14 7.65
CA SER A 42 11.72 14.84 6.38
C SER A 42 11.86 13.87 5.21
N ASN A 43 11.74 14.36 3.98
CA ASN A 43 11.99 13.53 2.80
C ASN A 43 13.45 13.03 2.76
N LEU A 44 14.41 13.82 3.24
CA LEU A 44 15.81 13.41 3.33
C LEU A 44 16.01 12.32 4.37
N ASP A 45 15.38 12.42 5.54
CA ASP A 45 15.43 11.36 6.55
C ASP A 45 14.94 10.01 6.01
N VAL A 46 13.87 10.04 5.20
CA VAL A 46 13.32 8.83 4.57
C VAL A 46 14.29 8.26 3.54
N VAL A 47 14.91 9.11 2.70
CA VAL A 47 15.89 8.66 1.70
C VAL A 47 17.14 8.11 2.38
N ASP A 48 17.66 8.75 3.43
CA ASP A 48 18.83 8.27 4.18
C ASP A 48 18.54 6.88 4.82
N PHE A 49 17.35 6.73 5.39
CA PHE A 49 16.92 5.45 5.95
C PHE A 49 16.77 4.37 4.87
N TYR A 50 16.24 4.74 3.71
CA TYR A 50 16.08 3.82 2.57
C TYR A 50 17.42 3.42 1.95
N GLU A 51 18.36 4.35 1.81
CA GLU A 51 19.73 4.07 1.36
C GLU A 51 20.40 3.03 2.28
N ARG A 52 20.23 3.19 3.60
CA ARG A 52 20.70 2.20 4.56
C ARG A 52 20.00 0.85 4.40
N ALA A 53 18.68 0.84 4.13
CA ALA A 53 17.96 -0.39 3.86
C ALA A 53 18.49 -1.11 2.61
N LEU A 54 18.80 -0.38 1.54
CA LEU A 54 19.38 -0.93 0.31
C LEU A 54 20.74 -1.56 0.57
N GLU A 55 21.66 -0.86 1.28
CA GLU A 55 22.98 -1.41 1.63
C GLU A 55 22.87 -2.74 2.41
N LEU A 56 21.92 -2.82 3.33
CA LEU A 56 21.67 -4.03 4.12
C LEU A 56 21.01 -5.11 3.27
N GLY A 57 20.05 -4.74 2.45
CA GLY A 57 19.34 -5.63 1.54
C GLY A 57 20.31 -6.31 0.56
N ASP A 58 21.21 -5.56 -0.04
CA ASP A 58 22.23 -6.08 -0.96
C ASP A 58 23.12 -7.16 -0.31
N ARG A 59 23.45 -7.00 0.97
CA ARG A 59 24.26 -8.00 1.70
C ARG A 59 23.54 -9.33 1.89
N HIS A 60 22.22 -9.30 1.95
CA HIS A 60 21.40 -10.46 2.27
C HIS A 60 20.55 -10.96 1.09
N GLY A 61 20.69 -10.33 -0.09
CA GLY A 61 19.92 -10.68 -1.29
C GLY A 61 18.43 -10.37 -1.17
N VAL A 62 18.07 -9.34 -0.41
CA VAL A 62 16.68 -8.93 -0.13
C VAL A 62 16.46 -7.51 -0.63
N MET A 63 15.43 -7.29 -1.42
CA MET A 63 15.04 -5.96 -1.89
C MET A 63 14.14 -5.28 -0.84
N PRO A 64 14.57 -4.17 -0.21
CA PRO A 64 13.68 -3.37 0.63
C PRO A 64 12.72 -2.57 -0.25
N CYS A 65 11.43 -2.69 0.00
CA CYS A 65 10.39 -1.91 -0.68
C CYS A 65 9.68 -1.01 0.34
N ILE A 66 9.67 0.30 0.13
CA ILE A 66 8.94 1.24 1.00
C ILE A 66 7.44 1.10 0.71
N GLU A 67 6.66 0.88 1.75
CA GLU A 67 5.23 0.70 1.60
C GLU A 67 4.46 2.02 1.66
N VAL A 68 3.46 2.14 0.81
CA VAL A 68 2.40 3.15 0.93
C VAL A 68 1.40 2.66 1.95
N HIS A 69 1.34 3.34 3.11
CA HIS A 69 0.54 2.85 4.23
C HIS A 69 0.06 3.98 5.15
N VAL A 70 -1.12 3.80 5.75
CA VAL A 70 -1.64 4.72 6.78
C VAL A 70 -0.72 4.75 8.00
N ASN A 71 -0.71 5.87 8.70
CA ASN A 71 0.17 6.15 9.85
C ASN A 71 1.67 6.25 9.53
N MET A 72 2.06 6.04 8.26
CA MET A 72 3.43 6.18 7.79
C MET A 72 3.67 7.55 7.16
N TRP A 73 4.93 7.90 6.92
CA TRP A 73 5.28 9.12 6.17
C TRP A 73 4.61 9.15 4.79
N SER A 74 4.42 7.98 4.18
CA SER A 74 3.83 7.77 2.86
C SER A 74 2.30 7.93 2.83
N GLU A 75 1.65 8.13 3.97
CA GLU A 75 0.22 8.48 4.03
C GLU A 75 -0.04 9.89 3.48
N ASP A 76 0.96 10.79 3.56
CA ASP A 76 0.97 12.01 2.75
C ASP A 76 1.47 11.67 1.34
N PHE A 77 0.58 11.27 0.47
CA PHE A 77 0.88 10.80 -0.89
C PHE A 77 1.69 11.80 -1.72
N ARG A 78 1.59 13.12 -1.42
CA ARG A 78 2.35 14.19 -2.10
C ARG A 78 3.85 14.05 -1.91
N ARG A 79 4.29 13.28 -0.92
CA ARG A 79 5.71 13.08 -0.56
C ARG A 79 6.34 11.91 -1.28
N VAL A 80 5.55 10.95 -1.77
CA VAL A 80 6.06 9.68 -2.34
C VAL A 80 6.91 9.95 -3.58
N THR A 81 6.37 10.66 -4.56
CA THR A 81 7.12 11.00 -5.79
C THR A 81 8.37 11.86 -5.51
N PRO A 82 8.32 12.92 -4.69
CA PRO A 82 9.54 13.64 -4.31
C PRO A 82 10.62 12.78 -3.65
N VAL A 83 10.24 11.83 -2.79
CA VAL A 83 11.22 10.90 -2.15
C VAL A 83 11.81 9.96 -3.19
N GLY A 84 10.99 9.38 -4.07
CA GLY A 84 11.49 8.54 -5.16
C GLY A 84 12.50 9.27 -6.06
N ARG A 85 12.19 10.51 -6.45
CA ARG A 85 13.09 11.34 -7.26
C ARG A 85 14.38 11.73 -6.52
N LEU A 86 14.31 11.97 -5.22
CA LEU A 86 15.52 12.22 -4.40
C LEU A 86 16.41 10.98 -4.31
N ALA A 87 15.83 9.79 -4.17
CA ALA A 87 16.58 8.54 -4.20
C ALA A 87 17.25 8.32 -5.57
N GLU A 88 16.51 8.48 -6.66
CA GLU A 88 17.06 8.38 -8.03
C GLU A 88 18.17 9.39 -8.30
N ALA A 89 18.04 10.63 -7.81
CA ALA A 89 19.08 11.66 -7.94
C ALA A 89 20.39 11.31 -7.21
N ARG A 90 20.32 10.40 -6.22
CA ARG A 90 21.50 9.80 -5.56
C ARG A 90 22.02 8.54 -6.25
N GLY A 91 21.39 8.13 -7.36
CA GLY A 91 21.71 6.88 -8.04
C GLY A 91 21.19 5.62 -7.35
N LEU A 92 20.23 5.77 -6.43
CA LEU A 92 19.60 4.66 -5.73
C LEU A 92 18.39 4.14 -6.50
N PRO A 93 18.22 2.81 -6.63
CA PRO A 93 17.00 2.25 -7.18
C PRO A 93 15.85 2.47 -6.18
N PHE A 94 14.83 3.24 -6.53
CA PHE A 94 13.66 3.39 -5.66
C PHE A 94 12.69 2.24 -5.89
N ARG A 95 12.29 1.56 -4.81
CA ARG A 95 11.35 0.43 -4.85
C ARG A 95 10.27 0.58 -3.80
N MET A 96 9.04 0.27 -4.21
CA MET A 96 7.85 0.41 -3.37
C MET A 96 7.13 -0.92 -3.22
N THR A 97 6.48 -1.10 -2.06
CA THR A 97 5.31 -1.95 -1.92
C THR A 97 4.07 -1.09 -2.15
N LEU A 98 3.35 -1.37 -3.21
CA LEU A 98 2.09 -0.70 -3.51
C LEU A 98 0.94 -1.38 -2.77
N ASP A 99 0.55 -0.82 -1.61
CA ASP A 99 -0.75 -1.10 -1.01
C ASP A 99 -1.73 0.02 -1.38
N HIS A 100 -2.31 -0.12 -2.55
CA HIS A 100 -3.23 0.90 -3.08
C HIS A 100 -4.58 0.93 -2.38
N SER A 101 -4.87 -0.01 -1.47
CA SER A 101 -6.05 0.09 -0.62
C SER A 101 -6.05 1.38 0.18
N HIS A 102 -4.85 1.82 0.63
CA HIS A 102 -4.65 3.07 1.36
C HIS A 102 -4.90 4.33 0.53
N VAL A 103 -4.84 4.23 -0.79
CA VAL A 103 -5.21 5.30 -1.71
C VAL A 103 -6.71 5.27 -2.00
N ILE A 104 -7.22 4.11 -2.40
CA ILE A 104 -8.60 3.95 -2.87
C ILE A 104 -9.62 4.29 -1.76
N PHE A 105 -9.41 3.85 -0.50
CA PHE A 105 -10.36 4.14 0.57
C PHE A 105 -10.44 5.64 0.92
N LYS A 106 -9.45 6.45 0.53
CA LYS A 106 -9.45 7.91 0.70
C LYS A 106 -10.18 8.66 -0.43
N MET A 107 -10.48 7.99 -1.55
CA MET A 107 -11.32 8.58 -2.58
C MET A 107 -12.70 8.92 -1.99
N ASP A 108 -13.22 10.12 -2.30
CA ASP A 108 -14.50 10.60 -1.78
C ASP A 108 -14.67 10.49 -0.25
N ASN A 109 -13.54 10.48 0.49
CA ASN A 109 -13.51 10.32 1.94
C ASN A 109 -12.86 11.55 2.62
N PRO A 110 -13.62 12.65 2.84
CA PRO A 110 -13.09 13.89 3.40
C PRO A 110 -12.45 13.70 4.78
N ARG A 111 -12.95 12.78 5.59
CA ARG A 111 -12.39 12.48 6.92
C ARG A 111 -10.96 11.94 6.80
N GLU A 112 -10.75 10.99 5.91
CA GLU A 112 -9.45 10.37 5.71
C GLU A 112 -8.47 11.29 4.97
N GLN A 113 -8.98 12.13 4.07
CA GLN A 113 -8.19 13.16 3.41
C GLN A 113 -7.71 14.25 4.38
N ALA A 114 -8.46 14.51 5.45
CA ALA A 114 -8.09 15.50 6.47
C ALA A 114 -6.91 15.04 7.36
N VAL A 115 -6.59 13.75 7.43
CA VAL A 115 -5.52 13.21 8.29
C VAL A 115 -4.16 13.86 7.97
N PHE A 116 -3.85 14.08 6.70
CA PHE A 116 -2.64 14.78 6.22
C PHE A 116 -2.97 16.04 5.42
N ASP A 117 -4.17 16.61 5.63
CA ASP A 117 -4.61 17.85 4.95
C ASP A 117 -4.43 17.81 3.42
N ILE A 118 -4.81 16.67 2.80
CA ILE A 118 -4.73 16.51 1.34
C ILE A 118 -6.01 16.94 0.62
N SER A 119 -7.09 17.24 1.34
CA SER A 119 -8.41 17.56 0.75
C SER A 119 -8.37 18.71 -0.26
N GLY A 120 -7.58 19.75 0.04
CA GLY A 120 -7.44 20.90 -0.85
C GLY A 120 -6.71 20.57 -2.17
N ASP A 121 -5.75 19.65 -2.13
CA ASP A 121 -5.01 19.18 -3.31
C ASP A 121 -5.86 18.23 -4.15
N VAL A 122 -6.62 17.36 -3.51
CA VAL A 122 -7.60 16.47 -4.19
C VAL A 122 -8.68 17.30 -4.87
N ALA A 123 -9.31 18.23 -4.16
CA ALA A 123 -10.37 19.08 -4.72
C ALA A 123 -9.88 19.98 -5.88
N ALA A 124 -8.61 20.37 -5.86
CA ALA A 124 -8.00 21.18 -6.92
C ALA A 124 -7.42 20.34 -8.08
N GLY A 125 -7.51 19.03 -8.04
CA GLY A 125 -6.94 18.11 -9.03
C GLY A 125 -5.40 18.09 -9.06
N ARG A 126 -4.73 18.58 -8.02
CA ARG A 126 -3.26 18.48 -7.89
C ARG A 126 -2.81 17.14 -7.34
N LEU A 127 -3.69 16.43 -6.65
CA LEU A 127 -3.52 15.05 -6.18
C LEU A 127 -4.72 14.24 -6.67
N VAL A 128 -4.51 13.41 -7.67
CA VAL A 128 -5.54 12.57 -8.28
C VAL A 128 -5.47 11.17 -7.69
N LEU A 129 -6.53 10.74 -7.01
CA LEU A 129 -6.61 9.43 -6.36
C LEU A 129 -7.39 8.40 -7.20
N ASP A 130 -8.24 8.87 -8.11
CA ASP A 130 -9.11 8.05 -8.94
C ASP A 130 -8.32 7.46 -10.13
N PRO A 131 -8.13 6.14 -10.20
CA PRO A 131 -7.35 5.47 -11.26
C PRO A 131 -7.99 5.54 -12.65
N PHE A 132 -9.24 6.02 -12.77
CA PHE A 132 -9.90 6.28 -14.05
C PHE A 132 -9.65 7.71 -14.55
N THR A 133 -8.93 8.52 -13.79
CA THR A 133 -8.62 9.92 -14.14
C THR A 133 -7.14 10.05 -14.51
N ASP A 134 -6.87 10.70 -15.63
CA ASP A 134 -5.49 10.94 -16.08
C ASP A 134 -4.66 11.64 -15.01
N GLY A 135 -3.45 11.14 -14.78
CA GLY A 135 -2.52 11.68 -13.79
C GLY A 135 -2.75 11.17 -12.38
N ASP A 136 -3.47 10.05 -12.21
CA ASP A 136 -3.59 9.41 -10.91
C ASP A 136 -2.23 8.93 -10.38
N ILE A 137 -2.09 9.00 -9.06
CA ILE A 137 -0.81 8.74 -8.40
C ILE A 137 -0.36 7.28 -8.49
N CYS A 138 -1.30 6.32 -8.53
CA CYS A 138 -0.94 4.91 -8.66
C CYS A 138 -0.34 4.63 -10.04
N SER A 139 -0.95 5.16 -11.10
CA SER A 139 -0.41 5.07 -12.46
C SER A 139 0.94 5.78 -12.60
N GLU A 140 1.13 6.93 -11.94
CA GLU A 140 2.42 7.62 -11.90
C GLU A 140 3.52 6.72 -11.29
N TRP A 141 3.27 6.10 -10.13
CA TRP A 141 4.25 5.25 -9.46
C TRP A 141 4.54 3.96 -10.26
N ILE A 142 3.53 3.39 -10.90
CA ILE A 142 3.68 2.23 -11.80
C ILE A 142 4.53 2.62 -13.00
N ALA A 143 4.23 3.73 -13.66
CA ALA A 143 4.94 4.20 -14.86
C ALA A 143 6.40 4.59 -14.58
N ASN A 144 6.73 4.98 -13.34
CA ASN A 144 8.11 5.20 -12.91
C ASN A 144 8.91 3.91 -12.68
N ASN A 145 8.30 2.74 -12.87
CA ASN A 145 8.92 1.43 -12.67
C ASN A 145 9.41 1.21 -11.21
N TRP A 146 8.63 1.72 -10.23
CA TRP A 146 9.01 1.67 -8.81
C TRP A 146 8.44 0.47 -8.06
N ILE A 147 7.44 -0.22 -8.59
CA ILE A 147 6.69 -1.24 -7.86
C ILE A 147 7.43 -2.57 -7.87
N GLY A 148 8.13 -2.89 -6.78
CA GLY A 148 8.79 -4.19 -6.57
C GLY A 148 7.88 -5.24 -5.96
N HIS A 149 6.88 -4.80 -5.18
CA HIS A 149 5.89 -5.64 -4.51
C HIS A 149 4.52 -4.96 -4.51
N CYS A 150 3.44 -5.73 -4.45
CA CYS A 150 2.09 -5.20 -4.26
C CYS A 150 1.38 -5.97 -3.14
N HIS A 151 0.80 -5.23 -2.19
CA HIS A 151 -0.19 -5.74 -1.26
C HIS A 151 -1.59 -5.55 -1.84
N ALA A 152 -2.22 -6.65 -2.21
CA ALA A 152 -3.55 -6.67 -2.82
C ALA A 152 -4.63 -6.89 -1.76
N ARG A 153 -4.89 -5.86 -0.94
CA ARG A 153 -6.05 -5.80 -0.04
C ARG A 153 -7.15 -5.01 -0.72
N SER A 154 -8.31 -5.61 -0.92
CA SER A 154 -9.42 -4.91 -1.55
C SER A 154 -9.97 -3.77 -0.69
N ALA A 155 -10.23 -2.66 -1.32
CA ALA A 155 -10.80 -1.44 -0.76
C ALA A 155 -11.76 -0.80 -1.76
N VAL A 156 -12.61 0.09 -1.27
CA VAL A 156 -13.54 0.84 -2.11
C VAL A 156 -13.49 2.33 -1.76
N PRO A 157 -13.82 3.23 -2.69
CA PRO A 157 -13.93 4.65 -2.41
C PRO A 157 -14.89 4.91 -1.24
N ASN A 158 -14.49 5.86 -0.38
CA ASN A 158 -15.30 6.23 0.80
C ASN A 158 -15.73 5.01 1.63
N ASN A 159 -14.82 4.08 1.86
CA ASN A 159 -15.12 2.87 2.60
C ASN A 159 -15.71 3.22 3.99
N PRO A 160 -16.83 2.62 4.41
CA PRO A 160 -17.43 2.92 5.69
C PRO A 160 -16.48 2.52 6.83
N LEU A 161 -16.58 3.27 7.95
CA LEU A 161 -15.89 2.92 9.18
C LEU A 161 -16.20 1.48 9.57
N ASN A 162 -15.23 0.79 10.16
CA ASN A 162 -15.47 -0.54 10.71
C ASN A 162 -16.34 -0.42 11.97
N LEU A 163 -17.63 -0.73 11.83
CA LEU A 163 -18.60 -0.65 12.91
C LEU A 163 -18.68 -1.94 13.74
N ASP A 164 -18.05 -3.03 13.27
CA ASP A 164 -18.03 -4.32 13.97
C ASP A 164 -17.02 -4.35 15.12
N ALA A 165 -16.00 -3.47 15.09
CA ALA A 165 -15.01 -3.33 16.15
C ALA A 165 -14.78 -1.87 16.54
N ARG A 166 -14.39 -1.64 17.80
CA ARG A 166 -14.10 -0.31 18.36
C ARG A 166 -12.87 -0.38 19.25
N ASP A 167 -12.13 0.73 19.29
CA ASP A 167 -11.03 0.91 20.24
C ASP A 167 -11.54 1.09 21.69
N HIS A 168 -10.60 1.28 22.62
CA HIS A 168 -10.90 1.48 24.06
C HIS A 168 -11.67 2.77 24.35
N ASP A 169 -11.62 3.76 23.45
CA ASP A 169 -12.35 5.03 23.54
C ASP A 169 -13.71 4.97 22.84
N GLY A 170 -14.06 3.80 22.26
CA GLY A 170 -15.32 3.58 21.55
C GLY A 170 -15.34 4.07 20.11
N ASN A 171 -14.20 4.48 19.55
CA ASN A 171 -14.11 4.90 18.16
C ASN A 171 -14.07 3.66 17.24
N PRO A 172 -14.80 3.68 16.10
CA PRO A 172 -14.73 2.61 15.12
C PRO A 172 -13.38 2.65 14.38
N GLY A 173 -12.96 1.52 13.84
CA GLY A 173 -11.80 1.43 12.95
C GLY A 173 -11.99 2.24 11.65
N ARG A 174 -10.91 2.49 10.94
CA ARG A 174 -10.89 3.34 9.73
C ARG A 174 -11.65 2.71 8.55
N GLY A 175 -11.79 1.37 8.52
CA GLY A 175 -12.54 0.66 7.48
C GLY A 175 -11.78 0.59 6.15
N ILE A 176 -10.48 0.35 6.16
CA ILE A 176 -9.64 0.32 4.95
C ILE A 176 -9.97 -0.90 4.09
N GLN A 177 -10.27 -2.04 4.72
CA GLN A 177 -10.52 -3.31 4.04
C GLN A 177 -12.00 -3.47 3.65
N TYR A 178 -12.25 -3.94 2.42
CA TYR A 178 -13.58 -4.27 1.92
C TYR A 178 -13.63 -5.72 1.46
N PRO A 179 -14.73 -6.47 1.67
CA PRO A 179 -14.84 -7.84 1.17
C PRO A 179 -14.70 -7.91 -0.35
N PHE A 180 -13.86 -8.79 -0.85
CA PHE A 180 -13.64 -8.96 -2.29
C PHE A 180 -14.81 -9.68 -2.98
N VAL A 181 -15.42 -10.64 -2.28
CA VAL A 181 -16.66 -11.30 -2.70
C VAL A 181 -17.75 -11.06 -1.68
N GLU A 182 -19.00 -11.13 -2.11
CA GLU A 182 -20.17 -10.86 -1.28
C GLU A 182 -20.19 -11.76 -0.03
N PRO A 183 -20.16 -11.17 1.19
CA PRO A 183 -20.27 -11.94 2.41
C PRO A 183 -21.69 -12.46 2.63
N ALA A 184 -21.84 -13.47 3.49
CA ALA A 184 -23.16 -13.88 3.93
C ALA A 184 -23.94 -12.70 4.56
N PRO A 185 -25.28 -12.68 4.45
CA PRO A 185 -26.10 -11.62 5.02
C PRO A 185 -25.78 -11.34 6.48
N GLY A 186 -25.47 -10.09 6.81
CA GLY A 186 -25.10 -9.64 8.15
C GLY A 186 -23.69 -10.01 8.61
N ALA A 187 -22.85 -10.55 7.75
CA ALA A 187 -21.44 -10.83 8.06
C ALA A 187 -20.50 -9.64 7.84
N TYR A 188 -20.98 -8.58 7.19
CA TYR A 188 -20.30 -7.31 7.02
C TYR A 188 -21.24 -6.15 7.43
N HIS A 189 -20.70 -5.10 8.00
CA HIS A 189 -21.47 -4.00 8.61
C HIS A 189 -22.12 -3.03 7.61
N SER A 190 -21.84 -3.17 6.32
CA SER A 190 -22.36 -2.30 5.26
C SER A 190 -22.88 -3.11 4.08
N PRO A 191 -23.75 -2.56 3.23
CA PRO A 191 -24.15 -3.20 1.98
C PRO A 191 -22.92 -3.45 1.10
N TRP A 192 -22.80 -4.68 0.59
CA TRP A 192 -21.76 -5.02 -0.36
C TRP A 192 -22.19 -4.69 -1.80
N ARG A 193 -21.27 -4.21 -2.61
CA ARG A 193 -21.48 -3.87 -4.02
C ARG A 193 -20.22 -4.20 -4.81
N GLU A 194 -20.35 -5.07 -5.79
CA GLU A 194 -19.21 -5.50 -6.63
C GLU A 194 -18.59 -4.34 -7.40
N GLU A 195 -19.41 -3.49 -8.00
CA GLU A 195 -18.98 -2.35 -8.82
C GLU A 195 -18.13 -1.32 -8.04
N ALA A 196 -18.26 -1.28 -6.72
CA ALA A 196 -17.44 -0.41 -5.89
C ALA A 196 -15.96 -0.81 -5.87
N LEU A 197 -15.65 -2.07 -6.20
CA LEU A 197 -14.27 -2.58 -6.29
C LEU A 197 -13.54 -2.15 -7.57
N GLU A 198 -14.22 -1.61 -8.57
CA GLU A 198 -13.61 -1.32 -9.87
C GLU A 198 -12.40 -0.37 -9.80
N PRO A 199 -12.39 0.72 -9.00
CA PRO A 199 -11.20 1.54 -8.87
C PRO A 199 -10.00 0.76 -8.33
N TRP A 200 -10.20 -0.11 -7.34
CA TRP A 200 -9.15 -0.97 -6.82
C TRP A 200 -8.66 -1.99 -7.88
N LYS A 201 -9.60 -2.63 -8.58
CA LYS A 201 -9.32 -3.59 -9.67
C LYS A 201 -8.54 -2.92 -10.80
N GLU A 202 -8.83 -1.65 -11.15
CA GLU A 202 -8.15 -0.95 -12.24
C GLU A 202 -6.67 -0.69 -11.93
N VAL A 203 -6.30 -0.36 -10.69
CA VAL A 203 -4.89 -0.24 -10.31
C VAL A 203 -4.15 -1.57 -10.51
N VAL A 204 -4.75 -2.69 -10.10
CA VAL A 204 -4.15 -4.02 -10.31
C VAL A 204 -3.99 -4.32 -11.80
N ARG A 205 -5.02 -4.06 -12.62
CA ARG A 205 -4.94 -4.24 -14.09
C ARG A 205 -3.84 -3.37 -14.70
N GLY A 206 -3.72 -2.11 -14.23
CA GLY A 206 -2.65 -1.19 -14.65
C GLY A 206 -1.27 -1.74 -14.34
N LEU A 207 -1.06 -2.26 -13.13
CA LEU A 207 0.19 -2.87 -12.70
C LEU A 207 0.54 -4.12 -13.53
N LEU A 208 -0.43 -5.00 -13.73
CA LEU A 208 -0.24 -6.21 -14.55
C LEU A 208 0.08 -5.88 -16.01
N ARG A 209 -0.64 -4.91 -16.61
CA ARG A 209 -0.35 -4.44 -17.98
C ARG A 209 1.06 -3.83 -18.10
N HIS A 210 1.49 -3.05 -17.11
CA HIS A 210 2.83 -2.48 -17.07
C HIS A 210 3.88 -3.60 -17.00
N HIS A 211 3.74 -4.52 -16.06
CA HIS A 211 4.66 -5.64 -15.88
C HIS A 211 4.76 -6.53 -17.14
N ALA A 212 3.66 -6.72 -17.88
CA ALA A 212 3.65 -7.51 -19.11
C ALA A 212 4.33 -6.81 -20.31
N ARG A 213 4.52 -5.48 -20.26
CA ARG A 213 5.09 -4.68 -21.36
C ARG A 213 6.54 -4.26 -21.12
N GLU A 214 6.94 -4.14 -19.87
CA GLU A 214 8.26 -3.64 -19.48
C GLU A 214 9.15 -4.80 -19.06
N ASP A 215 10.15 -5.12 -19.89
CA ASP A 215 11.08 -6.24 -19.69
C ASP A 215 11.90 -6.07 -18.39
N ASP A 216 12.11 -4.83 -17.91
CA ASP A 216 12.85 -4.50 -16.70
C ASP A 216 11.93 -4.16 -15.50
N SER A 217 10.66 -4.52 -15.58
CA SER A 217 9.72 -4.32 -14.47
C SER A 217 10.22 -5.00 -13.20
N PRO A 218 10.36 -4.26 -12.08
CA PRO A 218 10.86 -4.83 -10.83
C PRO A 218 9.82 -5.65 -10.06
N LEU A 219 8.59 -5.73 -10.53
CA LEU A 219 7.50 -6.44 -9.84
C LEU A 219 7.84 -7.93 -9.70
N GLY A 220 8.20 -8.34 -8.47
CA GLY A 220 8.52 -9.73 -8.16
C GLY A 220 7.34 -10.53 -7.57
N GLN A 221 6.41 -9.84 -6.92
CA GLN A 221 5.33 -10.52 -6.18
C GLN A 221 4.11 -9.62 -5.98
N ILE A 222 2.92 -10.22 -6.05
CA ILE A 222 1.68 -9.65 -5.52
C ILE A 222 1.17 -10.59 -4.43
N SER A 223 0.92 -10.06 -3.22
CA SER A 223 0.40 -10.81 -2.08
C SER A 223 -0.94 -10.24 -1.65
N THR A 224 -1.91 -11.09 -1.32
CA THR A 224 -3.11 -10.63 -0.62
C THR A 224 -2.80 -10.36 0.85
N GLU A 225 -3.44 -9.34 1.41
CA GLU A 225 -3.20 -8.93 2.80
C GLU A 225 -4.52 -8.61 3.52
N PHE A 226 -5.42 -9.59 3.62
CA PHE A 226 -6.61 -9.44 4.47
C PHE A 226 -6.25 -9.72 5.92
N ILE A 227 -6.45 -8.73 6.81
CA ILE A 227 -6.04 -8.81 8.22
C ILE A 227 -7.19 -8.50 9.18
N PRO A 228 -7.18 -9.11 10.40
CA PRO A 228 -8.25 -8.93 11.39
C PRO A 228 -7.94 -7.84 12.41
N ASN A 229 -7.40 -6.68 11.99
CA ASN A 229 -7.10 -5.57 12.89
C ASN A 229 -8.24 -4.53 12.86
N LEU A 230 -8.29 -3.65 13.88
CA LEU A 230 -9.33 -2.64 14.08
C LEU A 230 -9.63 -1.82 12.83
N ASP A 231 -8.61 -1.29 12.18
CA ASP A 231 -8.74 -0.44 10.98
C ASP A 231 -9.12 -1.22 9.71
N TYR A 232 -9.20 -2.54 9.79
CA TYR A 232 -9.41 -3.46 8.66
C TYR A 232 -10.63 -4.34 8.88
N GLY A 233 -10.41 -5.61 9.22
CA GLY A 233 -11.47 -6.63 9.29
C GLY A 233 -11.81 -7.12 10.70
N GLU A 234 -11.34 -6.48 11.77
CA GLU A 234 -11.65 -6.89 13.14
C GLU A 234 -13.16 -6.91 13.41
N GLY A 235 -13.64 -7.98 14.05
CA GLY A 235 -15.06 -8.17 14.32
C GLY A 235 -15.91 -8.62 13.12
N CYS A 236 -15.38 -8.62 11.90
CA CYS A 236 -16.06 -9.14 10.72
C CYS A 236 -16.33 -10.64 10.85
N ARG A 237 -17.48 -11.07 10.33
CA ARG A 237 -17.94 -12.48 10.40
C ARG A 237 -17.82 -13.21 9.06
N TYR A 238 -17.05 -12.68 8.12
CA TYR A 238 -16.69 -13.35 6.89
C TYR A 238 -15.27 -13.91 6.97
N SER A 239 -14.98 -14.93 6.19
CA SER A 239 -13.68 -15.57 6.14
C SER A 239 -12.68 -14.70 5.39
N LEU A 240 -11.66 -14.15 6.06
CA LEU A 240 -10.56 -13.41 5.42
C LEU A 240 -9.79 -14.29 4.45
N PHE A 241 -9.70 -15.59 4.74
CA PHE A 241 -9.03 -16.56 3.87
C PHE A 241 -9.78 -16.77 2.54
N GLU A 242 -11.11 -16.88 2.58
CA GLU A 242 -11.93 -16.97 1.37
C GLU A 242 -11.83 -15.70 0.51
N GLN A 243 -11.82 -14.53 1.16
CA GLN A 243 -11.60 -13.25 0.47
C GLN A 243 -10.23 -13.20 -0.22
N ALA A 244 -9.18 -13.67 0.48
CA ALA A 244 -7.83 -13.73 -0.06
C ALA A 244 -7.74 -14.69 -1.27
N ILE A 245 -8.35 -15.88 -1.19
CA ILE A 245 -8.38 -16.84 -2.30
C ILE A 245 -9.08 -16.25 -3.52
N ALA A 246 -10.30 -15.73 -3.34
CA ALA A 246 -11.07 -15.15 -4.44
C ALA A 246 -10.31 -13.99 -5.11
N CYS A 247 -9.64 -13.16 -4.32
CA CYS A 247 -8.81 -12.07 -4.83
C CYS A 247 -7.62 -12.60 -5.67
N VAL A 248 -6.92 -13.64 -5.17
CA VAL A 248 -5.80 -14.27 -5.91
C VAL A 248 -6.28 -14.91 -7.21
N GLU A 249 -7.41 -15.63 -7.18
CA GLU A 249 -7.99 -16.26 -8.37
C GLU A 249 -8.32 -15.21 -9.43
N TRP A 250 -8.99 -14.12 -9.04
CA TRP A 250 -9.27 -13.00 -9.93
C TRP A 250 -7.99 -12.38 -10.53
N MET A 251 -6.95 -12.13 -9.72
CA MET A 251 -5.68 -11.58 -10.22
C MET A 251 -4.99 -12.52 -11.22
N ARG A 252 -5.06 -13.84 -11.01
CA ARG A 252 -4.53 -14.83 -11.94
C ARG A 252 -5.26 -14.81 -13.27
N ASP A 253 -6.58 -14.68 -13.24
CA ASP A 253 -7.40 -14.58 -14.44
C ASP A 253 -7.08 -13.29 -15.22
N GLU A 254 -6.95 -12.15 -14.53
CA GLU A 254 -6.52 -10.88 -15.14
C GLU A 254 -5.12 -10.99 -15.78
N TRP A 255 -4.18 -11.65 -15.09
CA TRP A 255 -2.84 -11.89 -15.61
C TRP A 255 -2.86 -12.75 -16.88
N ASN A 256 -3.62 -13.85 -16.88
CA ASN A 256 -3.77 -14.72 -18.05
C ASN A 256 -4.38 -13.94 -19.23
N ASN A 257 -5.39 -13.11 -18.98
CA ASN A 257 -6.02 -12.29 -20.01
C ASN A 257 -5.09 -11.19 -20.56
N THR A 258 -4.19 -10.67 -19.74
CA THR A 258 -3.21 -9.65 -20.14
C THR A 258 -2.16 -10.25 -21.09
N ASN A 259 -1.70 -11.47 -20.84
CA ASN A 259 -0.69 -12.15 -21.65
C ASN A 259 -1.22 -12.75 -22.97
N LEU A 260 -2.53 -12.80 -23.17
CA LEU A 260 -3.16 -13.29 -24.40
C LEU A 260 -3.40 -12.18 -25.45
N ARG A 261 -3.10 -10.94 -25.14
CA ARG A 261 -3.26 -9.76 -26.01
C ARG A 261 -1.92 -9.19 -26.45
#